data_9bb28108f9400e1ccba1dbf18dc61872
#
_entry.id   9bb28108f9400e1ccba1dbf18dc61872
#
_cell.length_a   1.000
_cell.length_b   1.000
_cell.length_c   1.000
_cell.angle_alpha   90.00
_cell.angle_beta   90.00
_cell.angle_gamma   90.00
#
_symmetry.space_group_name_H-M   'P 1'
#
loop_
_entity.id
_entity.type
_entity.pdbx_description
1 polymer ?
#
loop_
_entity_poly.entity_id
_entity_poly.type
_entity_poly.pdbx_seq_one_letter_code
_entity_poly.pdbx_strand_id
1 'polypeptide(L)'
;MSDSSRTAAGSLLRRCWPLVAAVPLGAVCGGAYALVAPVQYQANAYVMVVPEAGADSATAVNFAQAYGRVIAQPEILLNAAAGTGVPLARLTPLVQAVTSPDAPMIQITGTAGTAATAAQEANAVARSLVSFGDAGSAQTRVKLMTFASAAQPDAPSSPSRSLDVAVGAAAGLLVGGLGVMASQARAGGGAPAAVPPPRSDDRSSDDRSSEGGIGEDVQVEPVPAAGAAVTAEETAGTARRARHGAAQGRR
;
A
#
# COMPACT_ATOMS: atom_id res chain seq x y z
N MET A 1 51.50 -14.58 -20.63
CA MET A 1 50.25 -13.78 -20.75
C MET A 1 49.23 -14.12 -19.66
N SER A 2 49.63 -14.46 -18.43
CA SER A 2 48.74 -14.94 -17.38
C SER A 2 48.62 -14.04 -16.13
N ASP A 3 49.32 -12.93 -16.05
CA ASP A 3 49.32 -12.08 -14.84
C ASP A 3 48.32 -10.91 -14.88
N SER A 4 47.87 -10.50 -16.07
CA SER A 4 46.87 -9.40 -16.20
C SER A 4 45.47 -9.77 -15.75
N SER A 5 45.11 -11.06 -15.74
CA SER A 5 43.79 -11.53 -15.33
C SER A 5 43.62 -11.59 -13.81
N ARG A 6 44.70 -11.82 -13.07
CA ARG A 6 44.70 -11.89 -11.59
C ARG A 6 44.54 -10.52 -10.94
N THR A 7 45.16 -9.48 -11.51
CA THR A 7 45.04 -8.09 -11.02
C THR A 7 43.68 -7.46 -11.30
N ALA A 8 43.08 -7.81 -12.46
CA ALA A 8 41.72 -7.36 -12.77
C ALA A 8 40.65 -7.99 -11.85
N ALA A 9 40.79 -9.29 -11.51
CA ALA A 9 39.87 -9.95 -10.59
C ALA A 9 39.96 -9.40 -9.15
N GLY A 10 41.13 -9.02 -8.67
CA GLY A 10 41.33 -8.43 -7.36
C GLY A 10 40.72 -7.02 -7.20
N SER A 11 40.78 -6.22 -8.27
CA SER A 11 40.18 -4.87 -8.29
C SER A 11 38.65 -4.92 -8.38
N LEU A 12 38.07 -5.87 -9.12
CA LEU A 12 36.63 -6.13 -9.19
C LEU A 12 36.12 -6.64 -7.85
N LEU A 13 36.83 -7.54 -7.19
CA LEU A 13 36.43 -8.09 -5.89
C LEU A 13 36.40 -7.00 -4.80
N ARG A 14 37.40 -6.10 -4.78
CA ARG A 14 37.40 -4.94 -3.88
C ARG A 14 36.26 -3.95 -4.17
N ARG A 15 35.87 -3.80 -5.42
CA ARG A 15 34.81 -2.89 -5.84
C ARG A 15 33.42 -3.49 -5.50
N CYS A 16 33.27 -4.82 -5.56
CA CYS A 16 32.02 -5.53 -5.23
C CYS A 16 31.94 -5.95 -3.76
N TRP A 17 32.97 -5.71 -2.95
CA TRP A 17 32.99 -6.06 -1.53
C TRP A 17 31.75 -5.58 -0.75
N PRO A 18 31.25 -4.31 -0.94
CA PRO A 18 30.05 -3.87 -0.23
C PRO A 18 28.81 -4.66 -0.65
N LEU A 19 28.71 -5.12 -1.90
CA LEU A 19 27.61 -6.01 -2.35
C LEU A 19 27.70 -7.38 -1.71
N VAL A 20 28.91 -7.98 -1.68
CA VAL A 20 29.15 -9.30 -1.10
C VAL A 20 28.88 -9.31 0.42
N ALA A 21 29.05 -8.18 1.09
CA ALA A 21 28.73 -8.04 2.52
C ALA A 21 27.26 -7.68 2.75
N ALA A 22 26.65 -6.84 1.90
CA ALA A 22 25.29 -6.34 2.09
C ALA A 22 24.21 -7.42 1.86
N VAL A 23 24.40 -8.33 0.90
CA VAL A 23 23.44 -9.41 0.61
C VAL A 23 23.31 -10.39 1.79
N PRO A 24 24.39 -10.98 2.33
CA PRO A 24 24.26 -11.88 3.49
C PRO A 24 23.77 -11.13 4.74
N LEU A 25 24.17 -9.87 4.94
CA LEU A 25 23.66 -9.06 6.05
C LEU A 25 22.15 -8.85 5.93
N GLY A 26 21.65 -8.52 4.73
CA GLY A 26 20.22 -8.40 4.44
C GLY A 26 19.48 -9.71 4.64
N ALA A 27 20.06 -10.85 4.21
CA ALA A 27 19.48 -12.17 4.44
C ALA A 27 19.42 -12.54 5.94
N VAL A 28 20.45 -12.19 6.72
CA VAL A 28 20.46 -12.40 8.18
C VAL A 28 19.40 -11.52 8.85
N CYS A 29 19.27 -10.25 8.46
CA CYS A 29 18.22 -9.38 8.99
C CYS A 29 16.80 -9.89 8.64
N GLY A 30 16.58 -10.33 7.39
CA GLY A 30 15.32 -10.94 6.98
C GLY A 30 15.03 -12.24 7.72
N GLY A 31 16.03 -13.08 7.93
CA GLY A 31 15.92 -14.30 8.74
C GLY A 31 15.64 -14.04 10.22
N ALA A 32 16.28 -13.04 10.81
CA ALA A 32 16.02 -12.61 12.18
C ALA A 32 14.58 -12.09 12.35
N TYR A 33 14.10 -11.29 11.38
CA TYR A 33 12.71 -10.85 11.35
C TYR A 33 11.74 -12.04 11.27
N ALA A 34 12.00 -13.01 10.39
CA ALA A 34 11.17 -14.21 10.21
C ALA A 34 11.08 -15.09 11.48
N LEU A 35 12.05 -15.00 12.39
CA LEU A 35 12.01 -15.68 13.68
C LEU A 35 11.17 -14.97 14.74
N VAL A 36 11.07 -13.64 14.65
CA VAL A 36 10.33 -12.79 15.60
C VAL A 36 8.90 -12.53 15.15
N ALA A 37 8.65 -12.52 13.83
CA ALA A 37 7.32 -12.28 13.27
C ALA A 37 6.33 -13.36 13.70
N PRO A 38 5.15 -12.98 14.25
CA PRO A 38 4.16 -13.93 14.71
C PRO A 38 3.53 -14.66 13.51
N VAL A 39 3.46 -15.97 13.60
CA VAL A 39 2.74 -16.80 12.63
C VAL A 39 1.25 -16.52 12.75
N GLN A 40 0.57 -16.29 11.62
CA GLN A 40 -0.87 -16.02 11.56
C GLN A 40 -1.57 -17.02 10.65
N TYR A 41 -2.79 -17.38 11.06
CA TYR A 41 -3.70 -18.23 10.31
C TYR A 41 -4.95 -17.44 9.97
N GLN A 42 -5.49 -17.67 8.79
CA GLN A 42 -6.75 -17.06 8.34
C GLN A 42 -7.74 -18.16 8.01
N ALA A 43 -8.95 -18.00 8.52
CA ALA A 43 -10.06 -18.91 8.25
C ALA A 43 -11.27 -18.11 7.75
N ASN A 44 -11.99 -18.65 6.76
CA ASN A 44 -13.08 -17.97 6.09
C ASN A 44 -14.41 -18.69 6.34
N ALA A 45 -15.38 -17.95 6.87
CA ALA A 45 -16.79 -18.36 6.92
C ALA A 45 -17.57 -17.60 5.86
N TYR A 46 -18.63 -18.21 5.34
CA TYR A 46 -19.48 -17.61 4.32
C TYR A 46 -20.93 -17.55 4.82
N VAL A 47 -21.50 -16.35 4.75
CA VAL A 47 -22.92 -16.09 5.07
C VAL A 47 -23.62 -15.67 3.79
N MET A 48 -24.75 -16.30 3.49
CA MET A 48 -25.59 -15.97 2.35
C MET A 48 -26.83 -15.22 2.82
N VAL A 49 -27.19 -14.19 2.05
CA VAL A 49 -28.45 -13.46 2.23
C VAL A 49 -29.48 -14.03 1.26
N VAL A 50 -30.55 -14.58 1.79
CA VAL A 50 -31.60 -15.21 1.01
C VAL A 50 -32.82 -14.30 1.03
N PRO A 51 -33.38 -13.92 -0.13
CA PRO A 51 -34.61 -13.15 -0.18
C PRO A 51 -35.80 -14.04 0.24
N GLU A 52 -36.74 -13.49 1.04
CA GLU A 52 -37.99 -14.14 1.34
C GLU A 52 -38.97 -14.02 0.15
N ALA A 53 -40.05 -14.78 0.20
CA ALA A 53 -41.03 -14.82 -0.88
C ALA A 53 -41.52 -13.41 -1.26
N GLY A 54 -41.36 -13.05 -2.53
CA GLY A 54 -41.75 -11.75 -3.09
C GLY A 54 -40.66 -10.67 -3.06
N ALA A 55 -39.46 -10.94 -2.55
CA ALA A 55 -38.29 -10.08 -2.70
C ALA A 55 -37.44 -10.56 -3.89
N ASP A 56 -36.81 -9.62 -4.61
CA ASP A 56 -35.95 -9.92 -5.74
C ASP A 56 -34.50 -10.24 -5.32
N SER A 57 -33.72 -10.84 -6.21
CA SER A 57 -32.34 -11.18 -5.95
C SER A 57 -31.44 -9.94 -5.78
N ALA A 58 -31.78 -8.82 -6.42
CA ALA A 58 -31.04 -7.57 -6.29
C ALA A 58 -31.18 -7.01 -4.86
N THR A 59 -32.33 -7.17 -4.23
CA THR A 59 -32.54 -6.84 -2.83
C THR A 59 -31.59 -7.61 -1.93
N ALA A 60 -31.42 -8.91 -2.15
CA ALA A 60 -30.49 -9.74 -1.36
C ALA A 60 -29.04 -9.30 -1.52
N VAL A 61 -28.59 -8.94 -2.73
CA VAL A 61 -27.24 -8.41 -2.97
C VAL A 61 -27.03 -7.08 -2.24
N ASN A 62 -28.00 -6.16 -2.32
CA ASN A 62 -27.92 -4.87 -1.63
C ASN A 62 -27.84 -5.04 -0.10
N PHE A 63 -28.63 -5.95 0.48
CA PHE A 63 -28.55 -6.26 1.90
C PHE A 63 -27.24 -6.95 2.27
N ALA A 64 -26.69 -7.83 1.43
CA ALA A 64 -25.39 -8.43 1.67
C ALA A 64 -24.29 -7.35 1.78
N GLN A 65 -24.31 -6.36 0.89
CA GLN A 65 -23.37 -5.24 0.96
C GLN A 65 -23.59 -4.38 2.21
N ALA A 66 -24.84 -4.13 2.60
CA ALA A 66 -25.15 -3.38 3.82
C ALA A 66 -24.66 -4.13 5.07
N TYR A 67 -24.96 -5.42 5.18
CA TYR A 67 -24.52 -6.26 6.31
C TYR A 67 -22.99 -6.38 6.37
N GLY A 68 -22.31 -6.48 5.22
CA GLY A 68 -20.85 -6.49 5.17
C GLY A 68 -20.20 -5.24 5.75
N ARG A 69 -20.86 -4.08 5.62
CA ARG A 69 -20.36 -2.81 6.22
C ARG A 69 -20.60 -2.71 7.72
N VAL A 70 -21.66 -3.33 8.22
CA VAL A 70 -22.01 -3.24 9.65
C VAL A 70 -21.41 -4.35 10.50
N ILE A 71 -20.74 -5.33 9.89
CA ILE A 71 -20.16 -6.48 10.61
C ILE A 71 -19.14 -6.07 11.68
N ALA A 72 -18.40 -4.97 11.44
CA ALA A 72 -17.44 -4.41 12.39
C ALA A 72 -18.09 -3.57 13.52
N GLN A 73 -19.42 -3.45 13.51
CA GLN A 73 -20.12 -2.72 14.57
C GLN A 73 -20.00 -3.45 15.91
N PRO A 74 -19.85 -2.68 17.01
CA PRO A 74 -19.70 -3.26 18.34
C PRO A 74 -20.81 -4.22 18.74
N GLU A 75 -22.02 -3.99 18.30
CA GLU A 75 -23.18 -4.83 18.63
C GLU A 75 -23.02 -6.27 18.14
N ILE A 76 -22.55 -6.47 16.90
CA ILE A 76 -22.31 -7.79 16.31
C ILE A 76 -21.07 -8.42 16.96
N LEU A 77 -20.00 -7.65 17.10
CA LEU A 77 -18.74 -8.14 17.65
C LEU A 77 -18.80 -8.45 19.15
N LEU A 78 -19.65 -7.78 19.94
CA LEU A 78 -19.86 -8.11 21.35
C LEU A 78 -20.44 -9.51 21.53
N ASN A 79 -21.43 -9.87 20.72
CA ASN A 79 -22.01 -11.23 20.75
C ASN A 79 -20.99 -12.29 20.34
N ALA A 80 -20.15 -11.98 19.32
CA ALA A 80 -19.07 -12.88 18.92
C ALA A 80 -17.98 -12.99 20.00
N ALA A 81 -17.62 -11.88 20.64
CA ALA A 81 -16.65 -11.82 21.72
C ALA A 81 -17.11 -12.67 22.92
N ALA A 82 -18.38 -12.58 23.30
CA ALA A 82 -18.97 -13.41 24.36
C ALA A 82 -18.88 -14.90 24.02
N GLY A 83 -19.03 -15.28 22.76
CA GLY A 83 -18.96 -16.66 22.30
C GLY A 83 -17.53 -17.22 22.18
N THR A 84 -16.53 -16.36 22.01
CA THR A 84 -15.12 -16.76 21.84
C THR A 84 -14.27 -16.54 23.09
N GLY A 85 -14.74 -15.70 24.02
CA GLY A 85 -13.95 -15.27 25.17
C GLY A 85 -12.84 -14.24 24.81
N VAL A 86 -12.79 -13.78 23.55
CA VAL A 86 -11.83 -12.79 23.09
C VAL A 86 -12.39 -11.38 23.32
N PRO A 87 -11.66 -10.47 23.98
CA PRO A 87 -12.13 -9.10 24.19
C PRO A 87 -12.40 -8.38 22.86
N LEU A 88 -13.46 -7.55 22.81
CA LEU A 88 -13.87 -6.79 21.63
C LEU A 88 -12.71 -6.03 20.97
N ALA A 89 -11.90 -5.34 21.78
CA ALA A 89 -10.75 -4.57 21.29
C ALA A 89 -9.71 -5.41 20.54
N ARG A 90 -9.62 -6.70 20.85
CA ARG A 90 -8.76 -7.65 20.14
C ARG A 90 -9.45 -8.24 18.90
N LEU A 91 -10.73 -8.52 18.99
CA LEU A 91 -11.50 -9.13 17.91
C LEU A 91 -11.66 -8.18 16.71
N THR A 92 -11.87 -6.89 16.96
CA THR A 92 -12.10 -5.89 15.91
C THR A 92 -11.04 -5.86 14.81
N PRO A 93 -9.72 -5.81 15.10
CA PRO A 93 -8.70 -5.79 14.05
C PRO A 93 -8.46 -7.17 13.40
N LEU A 94 -8.94 -8.25 14.01
CA LEU A 94 -8.71 -9.63 13.56
C LEU A 94 -9.80 -10.14 12.62
N VAL A 95 -10.92 -9.43 12.51
CA VAL A 95 -12.06 -9.82 11.68
C VAL A 95 -12.23 -8.87 10.52
N GLN A 96 -12.34 -9.43 9.32
CA GLN A 96 -12.63 -8.68 8.10
C GLN A 96 -13.82 -9.30 7.38
N ALA A 97 -14.63 -8.45 6.73
CA ALA A 97 -15.71 -8.91 5.87
C ALA A 97 -15.51 -8.37 4.46
N VAL A 98 -15.73 -9.24 3.48
CA VAL A 98 -15.75 -8.91 2.06
C VAL A 98 -17.06 -9.39 1.46
N THR A 99 -17.71 -8.54 0.68
CA THR A 99 -18.94 -8.86 -0.03
C THR A 99 -18.68 -9.02 -1.51
N SER A 100 -19.37 -9.96 -2.15
CA SER A 100 -19.34 -10.07 -3.61
C SER A 100 -20.30 -9.03 -4.22
N PRO A 101 -19.89 -8.30 -5.28
CA PRO A 101 -20.82 -7.40 -5.98
C PRO A 101 -21.93 -8.13 -6.74
N ASP A 102 -21.67 -9.36 -7.17
CA ASP A 102 -22.56 -10.13 -8.05
C ASP A 102 -23.32 -11.25 -7.33
N ALA A 103 -23.01 -11.51 -6.06
CA ALA A 103 -23.65 -12.56 -5.28
C ALA A 103 -24.07 -12.07 -3.89
N PRO A 104 -25.23 -12.52 -3.37
CA PRO A 104 -25.70 -12.16 -2.04
C PRO A 104 -24.91 -12.90 -0.94
N MET A 105 -23.58 -12.80 -0.99
CA MET A 105 -22.68 -13.55 -0.12
C MET A 105 -21.72 -12.62 0.60
N ILE A 106 -21.47 -12.91 1.87
CA ILE A 106 -20.53 -12.20 2.75
C ILE A 106 -19.47 -13.21 3.20
N GLN A 107 -18.24 -12.96 2.84
CA GLN A 107 -17.09 -13.70 3.36
C GLN A 107 -16.59 -13.03 4.63
N ILE A 108 -16.47 -13.79 5.69
CA ILE A 108 -15.96 -13.34 6.99
C ILE A 108 -14.65 -14.06 7.25
N THR A 109 -13.57 -13.29 7.34
CA THR A 109 -12.22 -13.79 7.61
C THR A 109 -11.86 -13.51 9.06
N GLY A 110 -11.53 -14.55 9.79
CA GLY A 110 -10.92 -14.47 11.12
C GLY A 110 -9.41 -14.72 11.03
N THR A 111 -8.61 -13.92 11.74
CA THR A 111 -7.14 -14.02 11.75
C THR A 111 -6.65 -14.21 13.17
N ALA A 112 -5.89 -15.28 13.42
CA ALA A 112 -5.37 -15.58 14.75
C ALA A 112 -4.00 -16.28 14.71
N GLY A 113 -3.35 -16.39 15.86
CA GLY A 113 -2.06 -17.11 15.99
C GLY A 113 -2.18 -18.64 15.87
N THR A 114 -3.40 -19.20 15.89
CA THR A 114 -3.64 -20.63 15.68
C THR A 114 -4.78 -20.85 14.68
N ALA A 115 -4.71 -21.95 13.95
CA ALA A 115 -5.75 -22.32 12.97
C ALA A 115 -7.13 -22.50 13.63
N ALA A 116 -7.17 -23.12 14.80
CA ALA A 116 -8.41 -23.35 15.54
C ALA A 116 -9.06 -22.04 16.00
N THR A 117 -8.28 -21.09 16.54
CA THR A 117 -8.79 -19.80 16.99
C THR A 117 -9.29 -18.95 15.82
N ALA A 118 -8.56 -18.92 14.69
CA ALA A 118 -9.00 -18.22 13.50
C ALA A 118 -10.37 -18.72 12.98
N ALA A 119 -10.54 -20.05 12.91
CA ALA A 119 -11.80 -20.65 12.52
C ALA A 119 -12.93 -20.37 13.54
N GLN A 120 -12.61 -20.42 14.84
CA GLN A 120 -13.58 -20.13 15.91
C GLN A 120 -14.06 -18.69 15.86
N GLU A 121 -13.16 -17.72 15.66
CA GLU A 121 -13.49 -16.29 15.54
C GLU A 121 -14.35 -16.01 14.31
N ALA A 122 -13.97 -16.50 13.12
CA ALA A 122 -14.76 -16.36 11.92
C ALA A 122 -16.18 -16.92 12.07
N ASN A 123 -16.30 -18.13 12.64
CA ASN A 123 -17.58 -18.79 12.88
C ASN A 123 -18.43 -18.07 13.94
N ALA A 124 -17.81 -17.51 14.98
CA ALA A 124 -18.54 -16.76 16.00
C ALA A 124 -19.13 -15.47 15.42
N VAL A 125 -18.36 -14.74 14.62
CA VAL A 125 -18.84 -13.52 13.96
C VAL A 125 -19.93 -13.85 12.92
N ALA A 126 -19.77 -14.94 12.17
CA ALA A 126 -20.81 -15.40 11.24
C ALA A 126 -22.15 -15.70 11.95
N ARG A 127 -22.11 -16.42 13.08
CA ARG A 127 -23.31 -16.68 13.88
C ARG A 127 -23.92 -15.40 14.46
N SER A 128 -23.09 -14.48 14.96
CA SER A 128 -23.57 -13.18 15.46
C SER A 128 -24.24 -12.36 14.37
N LEU A 129 -23.67 -12.35 13.16
CA LEU A 129 -24.27 -11.66 12.01
C LEU A 129 -25.61 -12.28 11.61
N VAL A 130 -25.70 -13.61 11.55
CA VAL A 130 -26.95 -14.32 11.27
C VAL A 130 -28.00 -13.99 12.32
N SER A 131 -27.67 -14.06 13.60
CA SER A 131 -28.59 -13.71 14.69
C SER A 131 -29.08 -12.25 14.61
N PHE A 132 -28.17 -11.33 14.29
CA PHE A 132 -28.51 -9.91 14.08
C PHE A 132 -29.46 -9.72 12.89
N GLY A 133 -29.17 -10.38 11.76
CA GLY A 133 -30.03 -10.32 10.57
C GLY A 133 -31.38 -10.96 10.77
N ASP A 134 -31.46 -12.07 11.50
CA ASP A 134 -32.70 -12.76 11.80
C ASP A 134 -33.62 -11.90 12.69
N ALA A 135 -33.09 -11.13 13.61
CA ALA A 135 -33.86 -10.17 14.43
C ALA A 135 -34.56 -9.09 13.58
N GLY A 136 -33.97 -8.72 12.43
CA GLY A 136 -34.54 -7.74 11.49
C GLY A 136 -35.28 -8.34 10.28
N SER A 137 -35.36 -9.66 10.18
CA SER A 137 -35.83 -10.34 8.96
C SER A 137 -37.26 -9.96 8.55
N ALA A 138 -38.15 -9.75 9.51
CA ALA A 138 -39.56 -9.36 9.26
C ALA A 138 -39.68 -8.00 8.54
N GLN A 139 -38.76 -7.06 8.82
CA GLN A 139 -38.73 -5.73 8.23
C GLN A 139 -37.96 -5.71 6.91
N THR A 140 -36.84 -6.42 6.84
CA THR A 140 -35.96 -6.44 5.68
C THR A 140 -36.41 -7.40 4.59
N ARG A 141 -37.23 -8.39 4.92
CA ARG A 141 -37.70 -9.47 4.02
C ARG A 141 -36.54 -10.26 3.40
N VAL A 142 -35.43 -10.31 4.12
CA VAL A 142 -34.27 -11.15 3.80
C VAL A 142 -33.88 -11.95 5.04
N LYS A 143 -33.39 -13.15 4.81
CA LYS A 143 -32.89 -14.03 5.86
C LYS A 143 -31.41 -14.31 5.64
N LEU A 144 -30.67 -14.33 6.73
CA LEU A 144 -29.25 -14.69 6.69
C LEU A 144 -29.10 -16.16 7.06
N MET A 145 -28.22 -16.84 6.35
CA MET A 145 -27.86 -18.22 6.69
C MET A 145 -26.37 -18.46 6.50
N THR A 146 -25.79 -19.27 7.37
CA THR A 146 -24.41 -19.71 7.18
C THR A 146 -24.35 -20.69 6.00
N PHE A 147 -23.70 -20.28 4.92
CA PHE A 147 -23.50 -21.12 3.73
C PHE A 147 -22.38 -22.13 3.94
N ALA A 148 -21.23 -21.66 4.47
CA ALA A 148 -20.11 -22.51 4.82
C ALA A 148 -19.44 -22.01 6.10
N SER A 149 -19.23 -22.91 7.04
CA SER A 149 -18.46 -22.62 8.26
C SER A 149 -16.97 -22.58 7.95
N ALA A 150 -16.25 -21.73 8.67
CA ALA A 150 -14.81 -21.68 8.57
C ALA A 150 -14.19 -23.01 9.05
N ALA A 151 -13.42 -23.64 8.19
CA ALA A 151 -12.59 -24.79 8.53
C ALA A 151 -11.24 -24.29 9.08
N GLN A 152 -10.58 -25.13 9.85
CA GLN A 152 -9.22 -24.86 10.31
C GLN A 152 -8.26 -24.92 9.11
N PRO A 153 -7.47 -23.87 8.84
CA PRO A 153 -6.52 -23.90 7.76
C PRO A 153 -5.34 -24.82 8.07
N ASP A 154 -4.88 -25.59 7.07
CA ASP A 154 -3.77 -26.53 7.20
C ASP A 154 -2.40 -25.81 7.20
N ALA A 155 -2.34 -24.57 6.71
CA ALA A 155 -1.10 -23.80 6.61
C ALA A 155 -1.30 -22.36 7.10
N PRO A 156 -0.24 -21.73 7.64
CA PRO A 156 -0.29 -20.33 8.01
C PRO A 156 -0.45 -19.44 6.78
N SER A 157 -1.16 -18.33 6.95
CA SER A 157 -1.34 -17.28 5.94
C SER A 157 -0.19 -16.25 5.93
N SER A 158 0.61 -16.22 7.00
CA SER A 158 1.81 -15.38 7.04
C SER A 158 2.84 -15.83 5.99
N PRO A 159 3.67 -14.91 5.46
CA PRO A 159 4.71 -15.23 4.51
C PRO A 159 5.62 -16.35 5.02
N SER A 160 6.13 -17.17 4.11
CA SER A 160 7.08 -18.20 4.47
C SER A 160 8.42 -17.59 4.89
N ARG A 161 9.09 -18.19 5.86
CA ARG A 161 10.41 -17.73 6.33
C ARG A 161 11.45 -17.61 5.21
N SER A 162 11.34 -18.48 4.21
CA SER A 162 12.19 -18.40 3.00
C SER A 162 11.94 -17.14 2.18
N LEU A 163 10.70 -16.67 2.10
CA LEU A 163 10.34 -15.43 1.43
C LEU A 163 10.92 -14.22 2.18
N ASP A 164 10.83 -14.21 3.51
CA ASP A 164 11.37 -13.11 4.33
C ASP A 164 12.89 -12.99 4.17
N VAL A 165 13.60 -14.13 4.14
CA VAL A 165 15.06 -14.17 3.86
C VAL A 165 15.35 -13.68 2.45
N ALA A 166 14.55 -14.09 1.44
CA ALA A 166 14.73 -13.65 0.06
C ALA A 166 14.52 -12.14 -0.09
N VAL A 167 13.48 -11.59 0.55
CA VAL A 167 13.21 -10.15 0.56
C VAL A 167 14.34 -9.40 1.26
N GLY A 168 14.83 -9.90 2.39
CA GLY A 168 15.99 -9.34 3.09
C GLY A 168 17.24 -9.33 2.22
N ALA A 169 17.52 -10.42 1.50
CA ALA A 169 18.65 -10.51 0.58
C ALA A 169 18.51 -9.52 -0.58
N ALA A 170 17.31 -9.37 -1.16
CA ALA A 170 17.02 -8.41 -2.22
C ALA A 170 17.21 -6.96 -1.75
N ALA A 171 16.72 -6.63 -0.56
CA ALA A 171 16.95 -5.32 0.07
C ALA A 171 18.45 -5.06 0.30
N GLY A 172 19.18 -6.06 0.78
CA GLY A 172 20.66 -6.00 0.92
C GLY A 172 21.36 -5.73 -0.42
N LEU A 173 20.89 -6.37 -1.51
CA LEU A 173 21.42 -6.14 -2.85
C LEU A 173 21.17 -4.69 -3.33
N LEU A 174 19.98 -4.14 -3.08
CA LEU A 174 19.67 -2.76 -3.43
C LEU A 174 20.55 -1.77 -2.64
N VAL A 175 20.66 -1.93 -1.33
CA VAL A 175 21.49 -1.06 -0.48
C VAL A 175 22.96 -1.19 -0.85
N GLY A 176 23.45 -2.40 -1.07
CA GLY A 176 24.83 -2.64 -1.52
C GLY A 176 25.12 -2.04 -2.90
N GLY A 177 24.16 -2.16 -3.83
CA GLY A 177 24.25 -1.55 -5.17
C GLY A 177 24.34 -0.02 -5.11
N LEU A 178 23.49 0.61 -4.31
CA LEU A 178 23.53 2.05 -4.07
C LEU A 178 24.87 2.47 -3.43
N GLY A 179 25.38 1.69 -2.49
CA GLY A 179 26.70 1.91 -1.87
C GLY A 179 27.84 1.88 -2.88
N VAL A 180 27.80 0.93 -3.82
CA VAL A 180 28.78 0.86 -4.92
C VAL A 180 28.65 2.07 -5.85
N MET A 181 27.44 2.49 -6.23
CA MET A 181 27.23 3.67 -7.07
C MET A 181 27.71 4.96 -6.39
N ALA A 182 27.40 5.13 -5.10
CA ALA A 182 27.86 6.29 -4.33
C ALA A 182 29.37 6.34 -4.18
N SER A 183 30.04 5.20 -4.00
CA SER A 183 31.52 5.12 -3.95
C SER A 183 32.16 5.46 -5.27
N GLN A 184 31.53 5.10 -6.39
CA GLN A 184 32.03 5.47 -7.75
C GLN A 184 31.87 6.97 -8.02
N ALA A 185 30.77 7.58 -7.60
CA ALA A 185 30.53 9.02 -7.74
C ALA A 185 31.61 9.83 -6.97
N ARG A 186 32.03 9.36 -5.79
CA ARG A 186 33.11 9.98 -5.02
C ARG A 186 34.50 9.76 -5.62
N ALA A 187 34.73 8.60 -6.25
CA ALA A 187 36.01 8.30 -6.91
C ALA A 187 36.17 9.00 -8.27
N GLY A 188 35.05 9.33 -8.94
CA GLY A 188 35.01 10.06 -10.21
C GLY A 188 34.98 11.58 -10.06
N GLY A 189 34.78 12.10 -8.86
CA GLY A 189 34.93 13.51 -8.52
C GLY A 189 36.44 13.88 -8.41
N GLY A 190 37.20 13.68 -9.52
CA GLY A 190 38.54 14.19 -9.66
C GLY A 190 38.56 15.70 -9.39
N ALA A 191 39.64 16.17 -8.74
CA ALA A 191 39.89 17.51 -8.35
C ALA A 191 39.36 18.55 -9.36
N PRO A 192 38.80 19.68 -8.91
CA PRO A 192 38.45 20.76 -9.82
C PRO A 192 39.69 21.05 -10.65
N ALA A 193 39.56 20.96 -11.98
CA ALA A 193 40.62 21.28 -12.90
C ALA A 193 41.21 22.63 -12.47
N ALA A 194 42.44 22.60 -12.02
CA ALA A 194 43.17 23.83 -11.69
C ALA A 194 43.10 24.70 -12.94
N VAL A 195 42.40 25.81 -12.85
CA VAL A 195 42.38 26.84 -13.88
C VAL A 195 43.83 27.26 -14.05
N PRO A 196 44.44 27.08 -15.23
CA PRO A 196 45.83 27.55 -15.43
C PRO A 196 45.85 29.06 -15.18
N PRO A 197 46.88 29.57 -14.48
CA PRO A 197 46.99 31.00 -14.26
C PRO A 197 47.07 31.75 -15.61
N PRO A 198 46.43 32.93 -15.72
CA PRO A 198 46.50 33.71 -16.94
C PRO A 198 47.97 34.03 -17.21
N ARG A 199 48.45 33.71 -18.45
CA ARG A 199 49.73 34.15 -18.93
C ARG A 199 49.72 35.66 -18.98
N SER A 200 50.60 36.29 -18.19
CA SER A 200 50.99 37.67 -18.32
C SER A 200 51.81 37.81 -19.60
N ASP A 201 51.20 38.12 -20.69
CA ASP A 201 51.89 38.68 -21.87
C ASP A 201 51.91 40.18 -21.69
N ASP A 202 53.10 40.62 -21.18
CA ASP A 202 53.57 41.96 -21.37
C ASP A 202 53.68 42.28 -22.85
N ARG A 203 52.84 43.18 -23.33
CA ARG A 203 53.22 44.04 -24.46
C ARG A 203 52.50 45.37 -24.40
N SER A 204 53.41 46.31 -24.23
CA SER A 204 53.25 47.76 -24.31
C SER A 204 52.48 48.28 -25.53
N SER A 205 51.90 49.42 -25.26
CA SER A 205 51.82 50.62 -26.09
C SER A 205 50.83 50.67 -27.26
N ASP A 206 50.21 51.76 -27.17
CA ASP A 206 49.78 52.79 -28.15
C ASP A 206 48.29 52.80 -28.53
N ASP A 207 47.66 53.77 -27.88
CA ASP A 207 47.20 55.06 -28.50
C ASP A 207 45.93 55.00 -29.37
N ARG A 208 45.11 55.94 -29.06
CA ARG A 208 44.03 56.59 -29.82
C ARG A 208 42.57 56.21 -29.60
N SER A 209 41.98 57.08 -28.79
CA SER A 209 40.83 57.95 -29.13
C SER A 209 39.72 57.38 -30.01
N SER A 210 38.55 57.30 -29.50
CA SER A 210 37.37 58.14 -29.86
C SER A 210 36.04 57.44 -29.42
N GLU A 211 35.35 58.17 -28.67
CA GLU A 211 33.94 58.58 -28.79
C GLU A 211 32.89 57.62 -29.34
N GLY A 212 31.81 57.62 -28.57
CA GLY A 212 30.48 57.35 -29.10
C GLY A 212 29.78 56.19 -28.43
N GLY A 213 29.09 56.32 -27.40
CA GLY A 213 27.70 56.77 -27.41
C GLY A 213 26.74 55.62 -27.35
N ILE A 214 25.78 55.81 -26.47
CA ILE A 214 24.45 55.28 -26.47
C ILE A 214 24.23 53.90 -25.77
N GLY A 215 23.54 54.01 -24.67
CA GLY A 215 22.94 53.03 -23.83
C GLY A 215 21.86 52.21 -24.50
N GLU A 216 21.65 51.09 -23.92
CA GLU A 216 20.31 50.49 -23.90
C GLU A 216 20.22 49.56 -22.70
N ASP A 217 19.29 49.94 -21.84
CA ASP A 217 18.79 49.16 -20.72
C ASP A 217 18.25 47.83 -21.21
N VAL A 218 18.81 46.72 -20.73
CA VAL A 218 18.13 45.44 -20.76
C VAL A 218 17.70 45.08 -19.35
N GLN A 219 16.45 45.38 -19.14
CA GLN A 219 15.63 44.97 -18.01
C GLN A 219 15.59 43.44 -17.94
N VAL A 220 16.14 42.89 -16.87
CA VAL A 220 16.00 41.45 -16.55
C VAL A 220 14.66 41.27 -15.85
N GLU A 221 13.69 40.70 -16.56
CA GLU A 221 12.45 40.23 -15.98
C GLU A 221 12.66 39.00 -15.13
N PRO A 222 12.11 38.90 -13.91
CA PRO A 222 12.18 37.70 -13.11
C PRO A 222 11.13 36.68 -13.56
N VAL A 223 11.56 35.46 -13.85
CA VAL A 223 10.74 34.28 -14.12
C VAL A 223 9.94 33.90 -12.87
N PRO A 224 8.58 33.77 -12.92
CA PRO A 224 7.81 33.32 -11.79
C PRO A 224 7.93 31.78 -11.61
N ALA A 225 8.17 31.39 -10.39
CA ALA A 225 8.15 30.02 -9.91
C ALA A 225 6.75 29.40 -10.12
N ALA A 226 6.68 28.32 -10.91
CA ALA A 226 5.52 27.46 -10.99
C ALA A 226 5.51 26.51 -9.79
N GLY A 227 4.56 26.73 -8.90
CA GLY A 227 4.28 25.81 -7.80
C GLY A 227 2.93 26.11 -7.18
N ALA A 228 2.04 25.13 -7.24
CA ALA A 228 0.79 25.02 -6.48
C ALA A 228 -0.43 25.80 -7.00
N ALA A 229 -1.27 25.12 -7.81
CA ALA A 229 -2.74 25.27 -7.78
C ALA A 229 -3.39 24.10 -8.53
N VAL A 230 -3.57 22.99 -7.87
CA VAL A 230 -4.58 21.98 -8.22
C VAL A 230 -5.43 21.80 -6.97
N THR A 231 -6.56 22.44 -6.94
CA THR A 231 -7.79 22.09 -6.20
C THR A 231 -8.73 23.28 -6.18
N ALA A 232 -9.66 23.36 -7.11
CA ALA A 232 -10.97 24.04 -6.94
C ALA A 232 -11.74 24.09 -8.26
N GLU A 233 -12.18 22.94 -8.80
CA GLU A 233 -13.16 22.95 -9.91
C GLU A 233 -13.99 21.67 -9.96
N GLU A 234 -14.58 21.27 -8.82
CA GLU A 234 -15.57 20.18 -8.78
C GLU A 234 -16.73 20.43 -7.82
N THR A 235 -17.22 21.66 -7.75
CA THR A 235 -18.42 21.94 -6.94
C THR A 235 -19.49 22.76 -7.67
N ALA A 236 -19.41 22.95 -8.97
CA ALA A 236 -20.40 23.76 -9.72
C ALA A 236 -21.32 22.98 -10.68
N GLY A 237 -21.25 21.63 -10.71
CA GLY A 237 -22.02 20.78 -11.64
C GLY A 237 -23.37 20.25 -11.14
N THR A 238 -23.65 20.26 -9.85
CA THR A 238 -24.81 19.54 -9.28
C THR A 238 -26.04 20.41 -8.98
N ALA A 239 -25.96 21.72 -9.12
CA ALA A 239 -27.09 22.61 -8.79
C ALA A 239 -28.02 22.96 -9.97
N ARG A 240 -27.77 22.48 -11.18
CA ARG A 240 -28.57 22.85 -12.37
C ARG A 240 -29.55 21.79 -12.86
N ARG A 241 -29.64 20.62 -12.25
CA ARG A 241 -30.55 19.51 -12.68
C ARG A 241 -31.82 19.37 -11.86
N ALA A 242 -32.01 20.17 -10.81
CA ALA A 242 -33.18 20.07 -9.92
C ALA A 242 -34.34 21.04 -10.25
N ARG A 243 -34.30 21.76 -11.35
CA ARG A 243 -35.37 22.74 -11.69
C ARG A 243 -36.16 22.45 -12.96
N HIS A 244 -36.09 21.26 -13.55
CA HIS A 244 -36.83 20.96 -14.78
C HIS A 244 -37.78 19.75 -14.69
N GLY A 245 -38.13 19.30 -13.49
CA GLY A 245 -39.01 18.12 -13.24
C GLY A 245 -40.36 18.45 -12.59
N ALA A 246 -40.74 19.70 -12.40
CA ALA A 246 -41.96 20.04 -11.67
C ALA A 246 -43.01 20.80 -12.53
N ALA A 247 -43.26 20.34 -13.76
CA ALA A 247 -44.35 20.89 -14.57
C ALA A 247 -44.86 19.89 -15.63
N GLN A 248 -45.37 18.74 -15.20
CA GLN A 248 -46.29 17.97 -16.05
C GLN A 248 -46.91 16.84 -15.17
N GLY A 249 -48.14 17.10 -14.71
CA GLY A 249 -48.94 16.10 -13.96
C GLY A 249 -50.22 16.66 -13.42
N ARG A 250 -50.99 17.37 -14.24
CA ARG A 250 -52.41 17.59 -14.03
C ARG A 250 -53.12 17.52 -15.38
N ARG A 251 -53.65 16.37 -15.71
CA ARG A 251 -54.95 16.14 -16.33
C ARG A 251 -55.31 14.67 -16.10
#